data_1e17199188358fa583b66559126cf4b9
#
_entry.id   1e17199188358fa583b66559126cf4b9
#
_cell.length_a   1.000
_cell.length_b   1.000
_cell.length_c   1.000
_cell.angle_alpha   90.00
_cell.angle_beta   90.00
_cell.angle_gamma   90.00
#
_symmetry.space_group_name_H-M   'P 1'
#
loop_
_entity.id
_entity.type
_entity.pdbx_description
1 polymer ?
#
loop_
_entity_poly.entity_id
_entity_poly.type
_entity_poly.pdbx_seq_one_letter_code
_entity_poly.pdbx_strand_id
1 'polypeptide(L)'
;MNQTYDITQSYQFNYERGPAFSSTPKPAAGCAKQFLGVKVRSRLGIPAGLLLNSKWILGYAQRGFDILTYKTVRSSHRPCYPLPNWVFVDDDGKADGPVYVKERLPNEPSRLSSSVCFGMPSMAPEIWREDIGRAKAGLSEGQI
;
A
#
# COMPACT_ATOMS: atom_id res chain seq x y z
N MET A 1 17.39 -5.86 -3.16
CA MET A 1 16.42 -5.43 -2.12
C MET A 1 15.06 -6.01 -2.48
N ASN A 2 14.46 -6.85 -1.62
CA ASN A 2 13.10 -7.32 -1.87
C ASN A 2 12.14 -6.14 -1.68
N GLN A 3 11.65 -5.61 -2.77
CA GLN A 3 10.67 -4.53 -2.74
C GLN A 3 9.30 -5.11 -2.37
N THR A 4 8.61 -4.52 -1.41
CA THR A 4 7.25 -4.91 -1.01
C THR A 4 6.31 -4.91 -2.20
N TYR A 5 6.37 -3.85 -3.02
CA TYR A 5 5.75 -3.73 -4.33
C TYR A 5 6.87 -3.74 -5.39
N ASP A 6 6.76 -4.60 -6.39
CA ASP A 6 7.73 -4.67 -7.48
C ASP A 6 7.33 -3.69 -8.59
N ILE A 7 8.03 -2.56 -8.67
CA ILE A 7 7.75 -1.51 -9.65
C ILE A 7 8.13 -1.89 -11.08
N THR A 8 8.87 -2.98 -11.27
CA THR A 8 9.22 -3.51 -12.61
C THR A 8 8.14 -4.42 -13.18
N GLN A 9 7.18 -4.81 -12.34
CA GLN A 9 6.09 -5.71 -12.70
C GLN A 9 4.76 -4.97 -12.78
N SER A 10 3.80 -5.57 -13.49
CA SER A 10 2.47 -4.99 -13.65
C SER A 10 1.75 -4.85 -12.30
N TYR A 11 0.76 -3.95 -12.25
CA TYR A 11 -0.15 -3.84 -11.12
C TYR A 11 -0.84 -5.17 -10.82
N GLN A 12 -1.28 -5.90 -11.86
CA GLN A 12 -1.95 -7.19 -11.72
C GLN A 12 -1.03 -8.23 -11.08
N PHE A 13 0.23 -8.30 -11.50
CA PHE A 13 1.23 -9.17 -10.85
C PHE A 13 1.34 -8.87 -9.35
N ASN A 14 1.48 -7.61 -8.96
CA ASN A 14 1.59 -7.21 -7.56
C ASN A 14 0.28 -7.47 -6.78
N TYR A 15 -0.87 -7.28 -7.42
CA TYR A 15 -2.18 -7.58 -6.84
C TYR A 15 -2.31 -9.08 -6.51
N GLU A 16 -1.92 -9.95 -7.42
CA GLU A 16 -2.03 -11.40 -7.27
C GLU A 16 -1.00 -11.98 -6.31
N ARG A 17 0.23 -11.50 -6.39
CA ARG A 17 1.33 -11.94 -5.52
C ARG A 17 1.09 -11.55 -4.05
N GLY A 18 0.59 -10.35 -3.81
CA GLY A 18 0.60 -9.73 -2.49
C GLY A 18 1.95 -9.11 -2.13
N PRO A 19 2.08 -8.54 -0.91
CA PRO A 19 3.30 -7.87 -0.49
C PRO A 19 4.43 -8.86 -0.23
N ALA A 20 5.65 -8.53 -0.67
CA ALA A 20 6.84 -9.27 -0.32
C ALA A 20 7.54 -8.59 0.87
N PHE A 21 7.63 -9.28 1.97
CA PHE A 21 8.31 -8.79 3.16
C PHE A 21 9.51 -9.67 3.51
N SER A 22 10.63 -9.03 3.85
CA SER A 22 11.86 -9.73 4.26
C SER A 22 11.85 -10.22 5.71
N SER A 23 10.99 -9.65 6.55
CA SER A 23 10.87 -10.00 7.96
C SER A 23 9.48 -9.67 8.48
N THR A 24 9.10 -10.29 9.61
CA THR A 24 7.88 -9.92 10.34
C THR A 24 8.32 -9.21 11.62
N PRO A 25 8.30 -7.88 11.68
CA PRO A 25 8.61 -7.18 12.91
C PRO A 25 7.58 -7.53 13.98
N LYS A 26 8.04 -7.63 15.22
CA LYS A 26 7.12 -7.79 16.36
C LYS A 26 6.37 -6.46 16.53
N PRO A 27 5.02 -6.47 16.49
CA PRO A 27 4.26 -5.26 16.74
C PRO A 27 4.62 -4.68 18.12
N ALA A 28 4.79 -3.36 18.20
CA ALA A 28 4.97 -2.71 19.48
C ALA A 28 3.70 -2.90 20.33
N ALA A 29 3.88 -3.15 21.62
CA ALA A 29 2.77 -3.11 22.55
C ALA A 29 2.19 -1.69 22.59
N GLY A 30 0.99 -1.52 22.07
CA GLY A 30 0.30 -0.22 22.02
C GLY A 30 -0.64 -0.07 23.21
N CYS A 31 -0.84 1.19 23.65
CA CYS A 31 -1.99 1.52 24.51
C CYS A 31 -3.23 1.60 23.62
N ALA A 32 -4.32 0.96 24.03
CA ALA A 32 -5.60 1.05 23.34
C ALA A 32 -6.00 2.50 23.08
N LYS A 33 -6.36 2.81 21.86
CA LYS A 33 -6.81 4.12 21.38
C LYS A 33 -8.21 3.99 20.80
N GLN A 34 -8.84 5.12 20.48
CA GLN A 34 -10.08 5.13 19.70
C GLN A 34 -9.83 5.79 18.34
N PHE A 35 -10.37 5.18 17.31
CA PHE A 35 -10.43 5.73 15.95
C PHE A 35 -11.85 5.52 15.41
N LEU A 36 -12.55 6.58 15.08
CA LEU A 36 -13.95 6.56 14.62
C LEU A 36 -14.90 5.73 15.51
N GLY A 37 -14.70 5.81 16.83
CA GLY A 37 -15.50 5.05 17.80
C GLY A 37 -15.09 3.59 18.00
N VAL A 38 -14.10 3.09 17.26
CA VAL A 38 -13.58 1.73 17.37
C VAL A 38 -12.28 1.72 18.15
N LYS A 39 -12.12 0.75 19.06
CA LYS A 39 -10.85 0.55 19.78
C LYS A 39 -9.78 0.00 18.82
N VAL A 40 -8.61 0.66 18.79
CA VAL A 40 -7.43 0.22 18.04
C VAL A 40 -6.23 0.11 18.99
N ARG A 41 -5.29 -0.79 18.69
CA ARG A 41 -4.09 -0.98 19.54
C ARG A 41 -3.09 0.14 19.35
N SER A 42 -3.01 0.72 18.16
CA SER A 42 -2.12 1.84 17.84
C SER A 42 -2.79 2.86 16.92
N ARG A 43 -2.15 4.02 16.76
CA ARG A 43 -2.56 5.05 15.78
C ARG A 43 -1.91 4.88 14.41
N LEU A 44 -1.12 3.82 14.24
CA LEU A 44 -0.44 3.58 12.97
C LEU A 44 -1.44 3.02 11.95
N GLY A 45 -1.50 3.68 10.81
CA GLY A 45 -2.37 3.29 9.72
C GLY A 45 -1.71 3.44 8.36
N ILE A 46 -2.32 2.79 7.37
CA ILE A 46 -1.92 2.91 5.97
C ILE A 46 -3.13 3.42 5.19
N PRO A 47 -3.00 4.56 4.50
CA PRO A 47 -4.06 5.14 3.69
C PRO A 47 -4.35 4.32 2.43
N ALA A 48 -5.46 4.62 1.77
CA ALA A 48 -5.81 4.05 0.48
C ALA A 48 -4.74 4.33 -0.57
N GLY A 49 -4.37 3.32 -1.33
CA GLY A 49 -3.38 3.41 -2.40
C GLY A 49 -2.47 2.20 -2.48
N LEU A 50 -1.83 1.85 -1.38
CA LEU A 50 -0.89 0.73 -1.31
C LEU A 50 -1.55 -0.61 -1.01
N LEU A 51 -2.65 -0.64 -0.25
CA LEU A 51 -3.32 -1.87 0.18
C LEU A 51 -4.25 -2.39 -0.92
N LEU A 52 -3.68 -3.05 -1.92
CA LEU A 52 -4.35 -3.41 -3.17
C LEU A 52 -5.53 -4.38 -3.00
N ASN A 53 -5.44 -5.28 -2.01
CA ASN A 53 -6.45 -6.30 -1.69
C ASN A 53 -6.25 -6.85 -0.27
N SER A 54 -7.02 -7.88 0.09
CA SER A 54 -6.95 -8.54 1.40
C SER A 54 -5.56 -9.07 1.76
N LYS A 55 -4.78 -9.58 0.79
CA LYS A 55 -3.40 -10.04 1.03
C LYS A 55 -2.50 -8.91 1.53
N TRP A 56 -2.65 -7.73 0.92
CA TRP A 56 -1.91 -6.52 1.31
C TRP A 56 -2.35 -6.02 2.68
N ILE A 57 -3.66 -5.95 2.93
CA ILE A 57 -4.22 -5.56 4.23
C ILE A 57 -3.69 -6.46 5.34
N LEU A 58 -3.84 -7.78 5.19
CA LEU A 58 -3.42 -8.75 6.20
C LEU A 58 -1.90 -8.78 6.38
N GLY A 59 -1.15 -8.62 5.30
CA GLY A 59 0.30 -8.52 5.37
C GLY A 59 0.79 -7.33 6.19
N TYR A 60 0.18 -6.16 6.06
CA TYR A 60 0.50 -4.99 6.87
C TYR A 60 -0.09 -5.05 8.29
N ALA A 61 -1.28 -5.64 8.46
CA ALA A 61 -1.87 -5.91 9.76
C ALA A 61 -0.93 -6.72 10.66
N GLN A 62 -0.31 -7.77 10.13
CA GLN A 62 0.68 -8.60 10.82
C GLN A 62 1.95 -7.83 11.22
N ARG A 63 2.16 -6.64 10.68
CA ARG A 63 3.30 -5.74 10.98
C ARG A 63 2.97 -4.63 11.97
N GLY A 64 1.80 -4.72 12.62
CA GLY A 64 1.40 -3.79 13.67
C GLY A 64 0.77 -2.49 13.17
N PHE A 65 0.34 -2.45 11.92
CA PHE A 65 -0.56 -1.42 11.45
C PHE A 65 -1.99 -1.81 11.84
N ASP A 66 -2.70 -0.91 12.51
CA ASP A 66 -4.02 -1.21 13.07
C ASP A 66 -5.15 -0.48 12.35
N ILE A 67 -4.84 0.56 11.58
CA ILE A 67 -5.80 1.30 10.75
C ILE A 67 -5.42 1.08 9.28
N LEU A 68 -6.24 0.30 8.58
CA LEU A 68 -5.91 -0.22 7.26
C LEU A 68 -6.99 0.18 6.25
N THR A 69 -6.65 1.09 5.34
CA THR A 69 -7.62 1.56 4.35
C THR A 69 -7.46 0.80 3.04
N TYR A 70 -8.49 0.05 2.67
CA TYR A 70 -8.53 -0.67 1.39
C TYR A 70 -8.30 0.28 0.22
N LYS A 71 -7.62 -0.21 -0.83
CA LYS A 71 -7.40 0.55 -2.07
C LYS A 71 -8.72 1.13 -2.56
N THR A 72 -8.70 2.40 -2.98
CA THR A 72 -9.86 3.04 -3.60
C THR A 72 -10.48 2.15 -4.66
N VAL A 73 -11.78 1.91 -4.57
CA VAL A 73 -12.57 1.08 -5.47
C VAL A 73 -13.49 1.94 -6.35
N ARG A 74 -13.97 1.36 -7.42
CA ARG A 74 -14.90 1.99 -8.37
C ARG A 74 -16.16 1.16 -8.55
N SER A 75 -17.20 1.76 -9.11
CA SER A 75 -18.46 1.09 -9.43
C SER A 75 -18.37 0.14 -10.64
N SER A 76 -17.23 0.12 -11.34
CA SER A 76 -16.94 -0.79 -12.44
C SER A 76 -15.46 -1.14 -12.46
N HIS A 77 -15.11 -2.23 -13.14
CA HIS A 77 -13.72 -2.60 -13.37
C HIS A 77 -12.98 -1.49 -14.13
N ARG A 78 -11.77 -1.19 -13.67
CA ARG A 78 -10.83 -0.28 -14.35
C ARG A 78 -9.41 -0.84 -14.29
N PRO A 79 -8.74 -1.04 -15.44
CA PRO A 79 -7.35 -1.46 -15.46
C PRO A 79 -6.42 -0.37 -14.93
N CYS A 80 -5.27 -0.77 -14.43
CA CYS A 80 -4.18 0.13 -14.11
C CYS A 80 -3.58 0.73 -15.39
N TYR A 81 -3.02 1.92 -15.29
CA TYR A 81 -2.20 2.47 -16.36
C TYR A 81 -1.01 1.55 -16.66
N PRO A 82 -0.53 1.50 -17.93
CA PRO A 82 0.63 0.71 -18.29
C PRO A 82 1.90 1.18 -17.57
N LEU A 83 2.91 0.33 -17.57
CA LEU A 83 4.23 0.68 -17.08
C LEU A 83 4.90 1.74 -17.99
N PRO A 84 5.73 2.62 -17.40
CA PRO A 84 6.00 2.77 -15.98
C PRO A 84 4.87 3.55 -15.28
N ASN A 85 4.37 3.01 -14.17
CA ASN A 85 3.30 3.65 -13.38
C ASN A 85 3.74 3.99 -11.95
N TRP A 86 4.95 3.66 -11.59
CA TRP A 86 5.66 4.08 -10.39
C TRP A 86 7.14 4.24 -10.72
N VAL A 87 7.69 5.42 -10.50
CA VAL A 87 9.07 5.75 -10.85
C VAL A 87 9.76 6.41 -9.66
N PHE A 88 11.08 6.24 -9.58
CA PHE A 88 11.88 7.05 -8.70
C PHE A 88 12.27 8.34 -9.41
N VAL A 89 12.32 9.41 -8.65
CA VAL A 89 12.59 10.74 -9.21
C VAL A 89 13.76 11.39 -8.49
N ASP A 90 14.45 12.24 -9.21
CA ASP A 90 15.46 13.15 -8.70
C ASP A 90 14.88 14.56 -8.68
N ASP A 91 14.88 15.16 -7.51
CA ASP A 91 14.67 16.58 -7.38
C ASP A 91 15.93 17.19 -6.75
N ASP A 92 16.28 18.38 -7.17
CA ASP A 92 17.44 19.12 -6.65
C ASP A 92 17.11 19.87 -5.33
N GLY A 93 15.95 19.59 -4.77
CA GLY A 93 15.41 20.26 -3.58
C GLY A 93 14.87 21.66 -3.84
N LYS A 94 14.75 22.08 -5.11
CA LYS A 94 14.14 23.35 -5.48
C LYS A 94 12.66 23.17 -5.76
N ALA A 95 11.82 23.98 -5.12
CA ALA A 95 10.36 23.86 -5.22
C ALA A 95 9.82 24.00 -6.65
N ASP A 96 10.50 24.71 -7.51
CA ASP A 96 10.05 25.06 -8.87
C ASP A 96 10.94 24.44 -9.97
N GLY A 97 11.83 23.52 -9.62
CA GLY A 97 12.72 22.86 -10.58
C GLY A 97 12.06 21.71 -11.32
N PRO A 98 12.57 21.33 -12.49
CA PRO A 98 12.12 20.13 -13.18
C PRO A 98 12.51 18.87 -12.38
N VAL A 99 11.60 17.88 -12.37
CA VAL A 99 11.82 16.59 -11.71
C VAL A 99 12.13 15.56 -12.80
N TYR A 100 13.22 14.82 -12.62
CA TYR A 100 13.68 13.83 -13.60
C TYR A 100 13.48 12.41 -13.06
N VAL A 101 13.11 11.50 -13.95
CA VAL A 101 13.05 10.07 -13.60
C VAL A 101 14.47 9.53 -13.41
N LYS A 102 14.70 8.84 -12.29
CA LYS A 102 15.97 8.15 -12.02
C LYS A 102 15.98 6.79 -12.67
N GLU A 103 17.03 6.49 -13.41
CA GLU A 103 17.27 5.16 -13.96
C GLU A 103 17.73 4.15 -12.89
N ARG A 104 18.33 4.63 -11.81
CA ARG A 104 18.86 3.79 -10.73
C ARG A 104 18.44 4.32 -9.36
N LEU A 105 18.22 3.39 -8.44
CA LEU A 105 17.97 3.73 -7.03
C LEU A 105 19.19 4.43 -6.41
N PRO A 106 19.00 5.46 -5.59
CA PRO A 106 20.09 6.02 -4.82
C PRO A 106 20.59 4.99 -3.78
N ASN A 107 21.87 5.04 -3.47
CA ASN A 107 22.46 4.18 -2.43
C ASN A 107 21.94 4.51 -1.03
N GLU A 108 21.47 5.74 -0.83
CA GLU A 108 20.93 6.22 0.43
C GLU A 108 19.40 6.27 0.37
N PRO A 109 18.68 5.45 1.15
CA PRO A 109 17.21 5.45 1.18
C PRO A 109 16.60 6.80 1.57
N SER A 110 17.30 7.61 2.39
CA SER A 110 16.88 8.95 2.80
C SER A 110 16.76 9.95 1.64
N ARG A 111 17.39 9.65 0.51
CA ARG A 111 17.36 10.49 -0.70
C ARG A 111 16.41 9.95 -1.77
N LEU A 112 15.53 9.04 -1.38
CA LEU A 112 14.59 8.43 -2.31
C LEU A 112 13.31 9.25 -2.39
N SER A 113 13.05 9.83 -3.55
CA SER A 113 11.76 10.39 -3.94
C SER A 113 11.11 9.52 -4.99
N SER A 114 9.79 9.45 -5.00
CA SER A 114 9.06 8.66 -5.99
C SER A 114 7.76 9.33 -6.42
N SER A 115 7.33 9.03 -7.63
CA SER A 115 6.03 9.42 -8.16
C SER A 115 5.26 8.18 -8.61
N VAL A 116 3.96 8.13 -8.30
CA VAL A 116 3.10 6.99 -8.65
C VAL A 116 1.80 7.48 -9.28
N CYS A 117 1.41 6.82 -10.36
CA CYS A 117 0.11 7.05 -11.00
C CYS A 117 -0.47 5.73 -11.54
N PHE A 118 -1.29 5.09 -10.74
CA PHE A 118 -1.98 3.85 -11.14
C PHE A 118 -3.25 4.11 -11.96
N GLY A 119 -3.79 5.33 -12.01
CA GLY A 119 -5.06 5.65 -12.65
C GLY A 119 -6.29 5.17 -11.89
N MET A 120 -6.17 4.99 -10.57
CA MET A 120 -7.22 4.43 -9.69
C MET A 120 -7.84 3.13 -10.24
N PRO A 121 -7.02 2.07 -10.44
CA PRO A 121 -7.52 0.78 -10.90
C PRO A 121 -8.45 0.15 -9.86
N SER A 122 -9.41 -0.63 -10.34
CA SER A 122 -10.36 -1.35 -9.49
C SER A 122 -10.78 -2.65 -10.14
N MET A 123 -10.87 -3.69 -9.36
CA MET A 123 -11.62 -4.87 -9.76
C MET A 123 -13.11 -4.54 -9.81
N ALA A 124 -13.91 -5.41 -10.42
CA ALA A 124 -15.37 -5.26 -10.45
C ALA A 124 -15.97 -5.34 -9.03
N PRO A 125 -17.16 -4.71 -8.80
CA PRO A 125 -17.74 -4.60 -7.46
C PRO A 125 -17.93 -5.92 -6.72
N GLU A 126 -18.31 -6.97 -7.40
CA GLU A 126 -18.49 -8.31 -6.84
C GLU A 126 -17.18 -8.86 -6.28
N ILE A 127 -16.05 -8.59 -6.95
CA ILE A 127 -14.72 -9.07 -6.56
C ILE A 127 -14.22 -8.30 -5.34
N TRP A 128 -14.21 -6.96 -5.39
CA TRP A 128 -13.65 -6.20 -4.28
C TRP A 128 -14.51 -6.24 -3.02
N ARG A 129 -15.86 -6.40 -3.14
CA ARG A 129 -16.73 -6.57 -1.97
C ARG A 129 -16.42 -7.86 -1.23
N GLU A 130 -16.28 -8.97 -1.94
CA GLU A 130 -15.90 -10.25 -1.37
C GLU A 130 -14.51 -10.18 -0.73
N ASP A 131 -13.56 -9.53 -1.41
CA ASP A 131 -12.19 -9.39 -0.93
C ASP A 131 -12.08 -8.51 0.33
N ILE A 132 -12.88 -7.43 0.43
CA ILE A 132 -13.01 -6.63 1.67
C ILE A 132 -13.57 -7.51 2.80
N GLY A 133 -14.55 -8.37 2.51
CA GLY A 133 -15.06 -9.34 3.47
C GLY A 133 -13.96 -10.27 4.00
N ARG A 134 -13.11 -10.79 3.11
CA ARG A 134 -11.94 -11.60 3.48
C ARG A 134 -10.94 -10.82 4.33
N ALA A 135 -10.63 -9.59 3.95
CA ALA A 135 -9.75 -8.72 4.73
C ALA A 135 -10.28 -8.54 6.16
N LYS A 136 -11.55 -8.15 6.28
CA LYS A 136 -12.19 -7.93 7.58
C LYS A 136 -12.19 -9.19 8.46
N ALA A 137 -12.49 -10.35 7.89
CA ALA A 137 -12.48 -11.62 8.61
C ALA A 137 -11.10 -12.05 9.12
N GLY A 138 -10.03 -11.62 8.47
CA GLY A 138 -8.65 -11.93 8.83
C GLY A 138 -7.98 -10.93 9.77
N LEU A 139 -8.62 -9.81 10.10
CA LEU A 139 -8.09 -8.83 11.05
C LEU A 139 -8.27 -9.31 12.48
N SER A 140 -7.28 -8.99 13.33
CA SER A 140 -7.34 -9.26 14.77
C SER A 140 -8.11 -8.18 15.52
N GLU A 141 -8.51 -8.47 16.75
CA GLU A 141 -9.10 -7.47 17.65
C GLU A 141 -8.18 -6.24 17.75
N GLY A 142 -8.78 -5.05 17.66
CA GLY A 142 -8.04 -3.78 17.65
C GLY A 142 -7.40 -3.43 16.32
N GLN A 143 -7.78 -4.09 15.25
CA GLN A 143 -7.47 -3.70 13.85
C GLN A 143 -8.77 -3.39 13.09
N ILE A 144 -8.71 -2.41 12.20
CA ILE A 144 -9.87 -1.89 11.47
C ILE A 144 -9.48 -1.53 10.03
#